data_3cd7d6458cb33aadb064103ec62b0d03
#
_entry.id   3cd7d6458cb33aadb064103ec62b0d03
#
_cell.length_a   1.000
_cell.length_b   1.000
_cell.length_c   1.000
_cell.angle_alpha   90.00
_cell.angle_beta   90.00
_cell.angle_gamma   90.00
#
_symmetry.space_group_name_H-M   'P 1'
#
loop_
_entity.id
_entity.type
_entity.pdbx_description
1 polymer ?
#
loop_
_entity_poly.entity_id
_entity_poly.type
_entity_poly.pdbx_seq_one_letter_code
_entity_poly.pdbx_strand_id
1 'polypeptide(L)'
;MSIPESLLALIHDPQGPELIALRVRNDVPLDNSDQRLPRGVLFLLSEGLVAVQTSRGRMIAGPRSIGWMPPHEAHAVQSFGPTAGVGLFLAERCCSELPPHPVQFEASALASLLVQRTLDWPVGEALDEPRRRLLQVLLDELGQAGTQSLQLPWPRDERLLVVARALLANPASSRRLEQWARFADISARTLSRKFVEETGMSFGQWRQWARLTQALEWLATGQAVKHVALSLGYDSVSAFIKAFRLALGTTPAAYFGAMRRANASRTPLAAQSALEEP
;
A
#
# COMPACT_ATOMS: atom_id res chain seq x y z
N MET A 1 -15.89 4.92 9.59
CA MET A 1 -16.46 6.31 9.62
C MET A 1 -16.58 6.75 8.17
N SER A 2 -17.79 6.94 7.68
CA SER A 2 -18.00 7.42 6.30
C SER A 2 -17.48 8.85 6.18
N ILE A 3 -16.77 9.15 5.09
CA ILE A 3 -16.40 10.53 4.76
C ILE A 3 -17.70 11.32 4.56
N PRO A 4 -17.88 12.49 5.18
CA PRO A 4 -19.07 13.31 4.98
C PRO A 4 -19.30 13.67 3.51
N GLU A 5 -20.54 13.74 3.05
CA GLU A 5 -20.87 14.05 1.64
C GLU A 5 -20.26 15.36 1.15
N SER A 6 -20.20 16.37 2.02
CA SER A 6 -19.55 17.65 1.70
C SER A 6 -18.05 17.50 1.39
N LEU A 7 -17.35 16.61 2.10
CA LEU A 7 -15.94 16.32 1.83
C LEU A 7 -15.76 15.45 0.58
N LEU A 8 -16.68 14.51 0.35
CA LEU A 8 -16.68 13.75 -0.91
C LEU A 8 -16.88 14.67 -2.12
N ALA A 9 -17.77 15.64 -2.04
CA ALA A 9 -17.96 16.63 -3.08
C ALA A 9 -16.66 17.42 -3.36
N LEU A 10 -15.94 17.86 -2.33
CA LEU A 10 -14.65 18.55 -2.48
C LEU A 10 -13.57 17.67 -3.07
N ILE A 11 -13.53 16.38 -2.71
CA ILE A 11 -12.57 15.41 -3.27
C ILE A 11 -12.82 15.22 -4.78
N HIS A 12 -14.07 15.23 -5.20
CA HIS A 12 -14.46 15.06 -6.61
C HIS A 12 -14.45 16.37 -7.42
N ASP A 13 -14.27 17.53 -6.76
CA ASP A 13 -14.16 18.81 -7.46
C ASP A 13 -12.73 19.03 -7.98
N PRO A 14 -12.49 19.02 -9.31
CA PRO A 14 -11.17 19.25 -9.90
C PRO A 14 -10.69 20.70 -9.73
N GLN A 15 -11.60 21.66 -9.55
CA GLN A 15 -11.29 23.08 -9.34
C GLN A 15 -11.19 23.47 -7.85
N GLY A 16 -11.44 22.54 -6.96
CA GLY A 16 -11.40 22.75 -5.51
C GLY A 16 -10.00 23.08 -4.98
N PRO A 17 -9.82 23.09 -3.65
CA PRO A 17 -8.59 23.51 -2.99
C PRO A 17 -7.38 22.67 -3.44
N GLU A 18 -6.17 23.23 -3.31
CA GLU A 18 -4.91 22.57 -3.70
C GLU A 18 -4.68 21.26 -2.97
N LEU A 19 -5.08 21.20 -1.69
CA LEU A 19 -4.92 20.04 -0.83
C LEU A 19 -6.13 19.87 0.07
N ILE A 20 -6.55 18.62 0.25
CA ILE A 20 -7.50 18.19 1.29
C ILE A 20 -6.80 17.12 2.11
N ALA A 21 -6.62 17.38 3.42
CA ALA A 21 -6.01 16.43 4.34
C ALA A 21 -7.08 15.84 5.25
N LEU A 22 -7.17 14.52 5.31
CA LEU A 22 -8.16 13.82 6.12
C LEU A 22 -7.50 12.75 6.99
N ARG A 23 -7.92 12.69 8.24
CA ARG A 23 -7.67 11.52 9.09
C ARG A 23 -8.67 10.43 8.72
N VAL A 24 -8.17 9.28 8.33
CA VAL A 24 -8.99 8.13 7.93
C VAL A 24 -8.87 7.05 9.00
N ARG A 25 -9.99 6.50 9.42
CA ARG A 25 -10.06 5.33 10.30
C ARG A 25 -11.19 4.42 9.85
N ASN A 26 -10.87 3.16 9.64
CA ASN A 26 -11.83 2.11 9.35
C ASN A 26 -11.67 1.00 10.37
N ASP A 27 -12.70 0.74 11.15
CA ASP A 27 -12.71 -0.29 12.19
C ASP A 27 -13.14 -1.67 11.63
N VAL A 28 -13.68 -1.70 10.42
CA VAL A 28 -14.02 -2.91 9.64
C VAL A 28 -13.15 -2.98 8.39
N PRO A 29 -12.89 -4.18 7.86
CA PRO A 29 -12.17 -4.32 6.60
C PRO A 29 -12.81 -3.49 5.48
N LEU A 30 -11.99 -2.76 4.76
CA LEU A 30 -12.38 -2.00 3.59
C LEU A 30 -12.22 -2.89 2.35
N ASP A 31 -13.21 -2.90 1.50
CA ASP A 31 -13.16 -3.52 0.18
C ASP A 31 -13.88 -2.59 -0.81
N ASN A 32 -13.13 -1.66 -1.36
CA ASN A 32 -13.59 -0.72 -2.35
C ASN A 32 -13.02 -1.08 -3.71
N SER A 33 -13.86 -1.50 -4.62
CA SER A 33 -13.50 -1.77 -5.99
C SER A 33 -13.74 -0.54 -6.90
N ASP A 34 -12.91 -0.44 -7.92
CA ASP A 34 -13.09 0.46 -9.08
C ASP A 34 -13.23 1.95 -8.75
N GLN A 35 -12.32 2.46 -7.94
CA GLN A 35 -12.26 3.89 -7.63
C GLN A 35 -11.44 4.64 -8.70
N ARG A 36 -11.94 5.82 -9.08
CA ARG A 36 -11.21 6.84 -9.84
C ARG A 36 -11.45 8.19 -9.21
N LEU A 37 -10.39 8.87 -8.84
CA LEU A 37 -10.47 10.20 -8.25
C LEU A 37 -9.81 11.21 -9.19
N PRO A 38 -10.39 12.42 -9.35
CA PRO A 38 -9.77 13.49 -10.15
C PRO A 38 -8.56 14.13 -9.46
N ARG A 39 -8.22 13.65 -8.27
CA ARG A 39 -7.10 14.11 -7.45
C ARG A 39 -6.06 13.03 -7.28
N GLY A 40 -4.80 13.44 -7.16
CA GLY A 40 -3.77 12.56 -6.68
C GLY A 40 -3.94 12.26 -5.19
N VAL A 41 -3.61 11.05 -4.76
CA VAL A 41 -3.75 10.64 -3.35
C VAL A 41 -2.41 10.18 -2.80
N LEU A 42 -1.91 10.90 -1.79
CA LEU A 42 -0.88 10.40 -0.89
C LEU A 42 -1.55 9.81 0.35
N PHE A 43 -1.12 8.65 0.79
CA PHE A 43 -1.65 8.05 2.01
C PHE A 43 -0.54 7.48 2.88
N LEU A 44 -0.58 7.83 4.17
CA LEU A 44 0.32 7.36 5.21
C LEU A 44 -0.49 6.63 6.27
N LEU A 45 -0.32 5.32 6.37
CA LEU A 45 -0.95 4.54 7.42
C LEU A 45 -0.20 4.69 8.74
N SER A 46 -0.92 4.84 9.83
CA SER A 46 -0.42 4.69 11.19
C SER A 46 -0.72 3.29 11.75
N GLU A 47 -1.77 2.64 11.23
CA GLU A 47 -2.24 1.32 11.66
C GLU A 47 -2.73 0.51 10.46
N GLY A 48 -2.56 -0.82 10.56
CA GLY A 48 -3.10 -1.77 9.59
C GLY A 48 -2.28 -1.91 8.31
N LEU A 49 -2.85 -2.63 7.37
CA LEU A 49 -2.31 -2.90 6.05
C LEU A 49 -3.40 -2.72 5.01
N VAL A 50 -3.04 -2.16 3.88
CA VAL A 50 -3.91 -2.10 2.70
C VAL A 50 -3.21 -2.71 1.49
N ALA A 51 -3.97 -3.42 0.67
CA ALA A 51 -3.58 -3.74 -0.69
C ALA A 51 -4.27 -2.77 -1.64
N VAL A 52 -3.51 -2.23 -2.56
CA VAL A 52 -4.02 -1.41 -3.65
C VAL A 52 -3.78 -2.16 -4.95
N GLN A 53 -4.85 -2.49 -5.65
CA GLN A 53 -4.83 -3.17 -6.93
C GLN A 53 -5.02 -2.16 -8.05
N THR A 54 -4.15 -2.19 -9.06
CA THR A 54 -4.23 -1.36 -10.26
C THR A 54 -4.08 -2.22 -11.51
N SER A 55 -4.22 -1.61 -12.68
CA SER A 55 -3.91 -2.25 -13.96
C SER A 55 -2.43 -2.66 -14.08
N ARG A 56 -1.53 -2.00 -13.33
CA ARG A 56 -0.06 -2.23 -13.37
C ARG A 56 0.43 -3.26 -12.38
N GLY A 57 -0.35 -3.59 -11.35
CA GLY A 57 0.07 -4.53 -10.32
C GLY A 57 -0.68 -4.35 -9.01
N ARG A 58 -0.19 -5.07 -8.01
CA ARG A 58 -0.68 -5.01 -6.63
C ARG A 58 0.39 -4.43 -5.73
N MET A 59 0.03 -3.45 -4.92
CA MET A 59 0.89 -2.78 -3.94
C MET A 59 0.36 -3.06 -2.54
N ILE A 60 1.24 -3.41 -1.61
CA ILE A 60 0.90 -3.54 -0.19
C ILE A 60 1.51 -2.37 0.56
N ALA A 61 0.68 -1.58 1.23
CA ALA A 61 1.11 -0.45 2.03
C ALA A 61 0.83 -0.67 3.52
N GLY A 62 1.76 -0.24 4.33
CA GLY A 62 1.71 -0.27 5.80
C GLY A 62 2.35 0.98 6.42
N PRO A 63 2.51 1.04 7.77
CA PRO A 63 2.88 2.26 8.49
C PRO A 63 4.27 2.85 8.22
N ARG A 64 5.09 2.24 7.37
CA ARG A 64 6.46 2.69 7.08
C ARG A 64 6.64 3.26 5.69
N SER A 65 5.54 3.49 5.00
CA SER A 65 5.56 3.95 3.62
C SER A 65 4.47 4.97 3.35
N ILE A 66 4.73 5.85 2.40
CA ILE A 66 3.73 6.76 1.83
C ILE A 66 3.37 6.20 0.46
N GLY A 67 2.11 5.79 0.31
CA GLY A 67 1.58 5.37 -0.99
C GLY A 67 1.16 6.58 -1.81
N TRP A 68 1.44 6.53 -3.10
CA TRP A 68 1.01 7.52 -4.09
C TRP A 68 0.12 6.90 -5.14
N MET A 69 -0.99 7.53 -5.40
CA MET A 69 -1.93 7.22 -6.48
C MET A 69 -2.14 8.49 -7.32
N PRO A 70 -1.75 8.49 -8.59
CA PRO A 70 -1.95 9.66 -9.46
C PRO A 70 -3.43 9.92 -9.74
N PRO A 71 -3.78 11.15 -10.17
CA PRO A 71 -5.13 11.46 -10.60
C PRO A 71 -5.64 10.48 -11.67
N HIS A 72 -6.93 10.18 -11.65
CA HIS A 72 -7.63 9.34 -12.64
C HIS A 72 -7.14 7.88 -12.75
N GLU A 73 -6.19 7.43 -11.94
CA GLU A 73 -5.78 6.02 -11.94
C GLU A 73 -6.88 5.13 -11.35
N ALA A 74 -7.32 4.16 -12.12
CA ALA A 74 -8.31 3.18 -11.66
C ALA A 74 -7.67 2.22 -10.66
N HIS A 75 -8.26 2.09 -9.48
CA HIS A 75 -7.72 1.23 -8.44
C HIS A 75 -8.80 0.66 -7.53
N ALA A 76 -8.51 -0.49 -6.95
CA ALA A 76 -9.28 -1.08 -5.86
C ALA A 76 -8.44 -1.08 -4.58
N VAL A 77 -9.07 -0.81 -3.44
CA VAL A 77 -8.40 -0.80 -2.13
C VAL A 77 -9.04 -1.85 -1.24
N GLN A 78 -8.23 -2.73 -0.68
CA GLN A 78 -8.63 -3.74 0.27
C GLN A 78 -7.80 -3.62 1.55
N SER A 79 -8.44 -3.58 2.73
CA SER A 79 -7.73 -3.63 4.00
C SER A 79 -7.85 -4.99 4.68
N PHE A 80 -6.81 -5.35 5.45
CA PHE A 80 -6.73 -6.61 6.18
C PHE A 80 -6.86 -6.36 7.68
N GLY A 81 -8.08 -6.02 8.10
CA GLY A 81 -8.39 -5.60 9.46
C GLY A 81 -8.56 -4.08 9.60
N PRO A 82 -8.65 -3.57 10.84
CA PRO A 82 -8.74 -2.15 11.11
C PRO A 82 -7.55 -1.37 10.54
N THR A 83 -7.82 -0.19 10.01
CA THR A 83 -6.79 0.70 9.47
C THR A 83 -6.99 2.13 9.96
N ALA A 84 -5.89 2.84 10.20
CA ALA A 84 -5.91 4.26 10.48
C ALA A 84 -4.74 4.95 9.79
N GLY A 85 -4.92 6.22 9.46
CA GLY A 85 -3.88 6.99 8.78
C GLY A 85 -4.32 8.37 8.35
N VAL A 86 -3.55 8.93 7.43
CA VAL A 86 -3.80 10.23 6.82
C VAL A 86 -3.87 10.05 5.31
N GLY A 87 -4.92 10.59 4.70
CA GLY A 87 -5.05 10.73 3.26
C GLY A 87 -4.91 12.19 2.85
N LEU A 88 -4.04 12.47 1.89
CA LEU A 88 -3.86 13.78 1.28
C LEU A 88 -4.36 13.71 -0.16
N PHE A 89 -5.37 14.50 -0.47
CA PHE A 89 -5.96 14.57 -1.80
C PHE A 89 -5.47 15.86 -2.48
N LEU A 90 -4.51 15.72 -3.39
CA LEU A 90 -3.90 16.83 -4.12
C LEU A 90 -4.69 17.14 -5.39
N ALA A 91 -4.94 18.41 -5.67
CA ALA A 91 -5.45 18.82 -6.97
C ALA A 91 -4.48 18.40 -8.09
N GLU A 92 -4.98 18.00 -9.25
CA GLU A 92 -4.17 17.52 -10.37
C GLU A 92 -3.03 18.49 -10.73
N ARG A 93 -3.33 19.80 -10.69
CA ARG A 93 -2.33 20.86 -10.92
C ARG A 93 -1.14 20.88 -9.96
N CYS A 94 -1.26 20.20 -8.82
CA CYS A 94 -0.18 20.06 -7.81
C CYS A 94 0.55 18.73 -7.90
N CYS A 95 0.29 17.89 -8.91
CA CYS A 95 0.82 16.54 -9.02
C CYS A 95 1.99 16.41 -10.03
N SER A 96 2.37 17.48 -10.72
CA SER A 96 3.33 17.45 -11.84
C SER A 96 4.73 16.92 -11.47
N GLU A 97 5.14 17.06 -10.22
CA GLU A 97 6.44 16.61 -9.72
C GLU A 97 6.42 15.15 -9.21
N LEU A 98 5.23 14.56 -9.08
CA LEU A 98 5.07 13.20 -8.64
C LEU A 98 5.00 12.22 -9.83
N PRO A 99 5.37 10.95 -9.64
CA PRO A 99 5.32 9.95 -10.71
C PRO A 99 3.94 9.83 -11.36
N PRO A 100 3.86 9.67 -12.70
CA PRO A 100 2.58 9.51 -13.41
C PRO A 100 1.99 8.09 -13.26
N HIS A 101 2.46 7.33 -12.28
CA HIS A 101 2.02 5.98 -11.99
C HIS A 101 2.05 5.73 -10.48
N PRO A 102 1.27 4.76 -9.98
CA PRO A 102 1.27 4.38 -8.58
C PRO A 102 2.65 3.96 -8.11
N VAL A 103 3.09 4.51 -6.99
CA VAL A 103 4.35 4.15 -6.32
C VAL A 103 4.21 4.19 -4.82
N GLN A 104 5.19 3.62 -4.14
CA GLN A 104 5.32 3.65 -2.70
C GLN A 104 6.70 4.21 -2.35
N PHE A 105 6.71 5.27 -1.56
CA PHE A 105 7.92 5.90 -1.07
C PHE A 105 8.27 5.40 0.33
N GLU A 106 9.53 5.39 0.67
CA GLU A 106 9.95 5.25 2.05
C GLU A 106 9.51 6.49 2.85
N ALA A 107 8.82 6.27 3.97
CA ALA A 107 8.38 7.36 4.82
C ALA A 107 9.53 7.85 5.69
N SER A 108 10.22 8.92 5.29
CA SER A 108 11.17 9.61 6.14
C SER A 108 10.47 10.22 7.36
N ALA A 109 11.21 10.48 8.44
CA ALA A 109 10.66 11.16 9.61
C ALA A 109 10.10 12.54 9.24
N LEU A 110 10.80 13.28 8.37
CA LEU A 110 10.37 14.60 7.92
C LEU A 110 9.09 14.51 7.09
N ALA A 111 9.03 13.62 6.08
CA ALA A 111 7.83 13.44 5.26
C ALA A 111 6.63 13.03 6.13
N SER A 112 6.82 12.15 7.11
CA SER A 112 5.76 11.73 8.04
C SER A 112 5.25 12.88 8.90
N LEU A 113 6.13 13.75 9.39
CA LEU A 113 5.74 14.95 10.17
C LEU A 113 5.02 15.97 9.29
N LEU A 114 5.48 16.19 8.07
CA LEU A 114 4.83 17.11 7.12
C LEU A 114 3.42 16.62 6.76
N VAL A 115 3.24 15.33 6.48
CA VAL A 115 1.91 14.73 6.27
C VAL A 115 1.00 14.94 7.48
N GLN A 116 1.50 14.73 8.70
CA GLN A 116 0.69 14.97 9.92
C GLN A 116 0.36 16.44 10.11
N ARG A 117 1.28 17.36 9.77
CA ARG A 117 1.09 18.80 9.89
C ARG A 117 -0.05 19.32 9.02
N THR A 118 -0.30 18.70 7.88
CA THR A 118 -1.42 19.10 7.01
C THR A 118 -2.79 18.91 7.62
N LEU A 119 -2.92 18.05 8.64
CA LEU A 119 -4.19 17.84 9.35
C LEU A 119 -4.66 19.05 10.19
N ASP A 120 -3.73 19.97 10.50
CA ASP A 120 -4.02 21.21 11.22
C ASP A 120 -4.47 22.34 10.26
N TRP A 121 -4.47 22.07 8.94
CA TRP A 121 -4.84 23.08 7.96
C TRP A 121 -6.37 23.09 7.75
N PRO A 122 -6.97 24.29 7.52
CA PRO A 122 -8.38 24.38 7.23
C PRO A 122 -8.75 23.57 5.98
N VAL A 123 -9.79 22.76 6.09
CA VAL A 123 -10.27 21.96 4.96
C VAL A 123 -11.11 22.82 4.02
N GLY A 124 -10.83 22.74 2.73
CA GLY A 124 -11.60 23.45 1.72
C GLY A 124 -11.11 24.87 1.42
N GLU A 125 -10.12 25.38 2.12
CA GLU A 125 -9.51 26.68 1.88
C GLU A 125 -8.31 26.59 0.93
N ALA A 126 -8.04 27.68 0.23
CA ALA A 126 -6.79 27.82 -0.54
C ALA A 126 -5.59 27.88 0.42
N LEU A 127 -4.48 27.27 0.02
CA LEU A 127 -3.26 27.33 0.82
C LEU A 127 -2.66 28.74 0.78
N ASP A 128 -2.27 29.24 1.96
CA ASP A 128 -1.41 30.42 2.06
C ASP A 128 0.03 30.06 1.67
N GLU A 129 0.86 31.09 1.50
CA GLU A 129 2.25 30.93 1.06
C GLU A 129 3.12 30.08 2.01
N PRO A 130 3.02 30.17 3.34
CA PRO A 130 3.70 29.26 4.26
C PRO A 130 3.32 27.79 4.08
N ARG A 131 2.01 27.50 3.90
CA ARG A 131 1.52 26.12 3.69
C ARG A 131 1.93 25.56 2.35
N ARG A 132 1.94 26.38 1.27
CA ARG A 132 2.47 25.98 -0.05
C ARG A 132 3.93 25.58 0.04
N ARG A 133 4.78 26.37 0.76
CA ARG A 133 6.18 25.99 0.96
C ARG A 133 6.33 24.66 1.70
N LEU A 134 5.53 24.41 2.73
CA LEU A 134 5.58 23.13 3.43
C LEU A 134 5.13 21.97 2.54
N LEU A 135 4.10 22.17 1.71
CA LEU A 135 3.69 21.18 0.72
C LEU A 135 4.82 20.92 -0.29
N GLN A 136 5.48 21.96 -0.79
CA GLN A 136 6.61 21.82 -1.70
C GLN A 136 7.76 21.01 -1.07
N VAL A 137 8.10 21.28 0.18
CA VAL A 137 9.12 20.48 0.90
C VAL A 137 8.71 19.02 1.02
N LEU A 138 7.42 18.71 1.23
CA LEU A 138 6.95 17.34 1.22
C LEU A 138 7.13 16.68 -0.14
N LEU A 139 6.80 17.37 -1.23
CA LEU A 139 6.96 16.85 -2.60
C LEU A 139 8.44 16.64 -2.94
N ASP A 140 9.31 17.56 -2.56
CA ASP A 140 10.79 17.44 -2.72
C ASP A 140 11.33 16.23 -1.96
N GLU A 141 10.91 16.01 -0.72
CA GLU A 141 11.28 14.84 0.09
C GLU A 141 10.85 13.54 -0.59
N LEU A 142 9.62 13.49 -1.12
CA LEU A 142 9.13 12.31 -1.84
C LEU A 142 9.88 12.08 -3.15
N GLY A 143 10.25 13.16 -3.86
CA GLY A 143 11.05 13.10 -5.09
C GLY A 143 12.45 12.53 -4.86
N GLN A 144 13.02 12.75 -3.67
CA GLN A 144 14.34 12.21 -3.27
C GLN A 144 14.24 10.85 -2.57
N ALA A 145 13.06 10.46 -2.10
CA ALA A 145 12.88 9.20 -1.40
C ALA A 145 13.06 8.01 -2.34
N GLY A 146 13.71 6.98 -1.84
CA GLY A 146 13.73 5.68 -2.52
C GLY A 146 12.32 5.12 -2.70
N THR A 147 12.01 4.61 -3.89
CA THR A 147 10.77 3.89 -4.09
C THR A 147 10.87 2.50 -3.44
N GLN A 148 10.01 2.22 -2.48
CA GLN A 148 9.91 0.88 -1.90
C GLN A 148 9.08 -0.01 -2.83
N SER A 149 9.64 -1.11 -3.25
CA SER A 149 8.95 -2.04 -4.15
C SER A 149 8.27 -3.19 -3.39
N LEU A 150 7.27 -2.88 -2.56
CA LEU A 150 6.25 -3.87 -2.18
C LEU A 150 5.17 -3.99 -3.27
N GLN A 151 5.54 -3.61 -4.49
CA GLN A 151 4.71 -3.71 -5.66
C GLN A 151 4.99 -5.02 -6.39
N LEU A 152 3.94 -5.78 -6.65
CA LEU A 152 3.97 -6.98 -7.48
C LEU A 152 3.47 -6.59 -8.87
N PRO A 153 4.36 -6.29 -9.84
CA PRO A 153 3.95 -5.84 -11.16
C PRO A 153 3.27 -6.96 -11.94
N TRP A 154 2.20 -6.62 -12.66
CA TRP A 154 1.54 -7.55 -13.57
C TRP A 154 2.28 -7.63 -14.90
N PRO A 155 2.50 -8.85 -15.44
CA PRO A 155 2.90 -8.98 -16.83
C PRO A 155 1.73 -8.57 -17.75
N ARG A 156 2.07 -8.09 -18.96
CA ARG A 156 1.08 -7.64 -19.96
C ARG A 156 0.70 -8.75 -20.94
N ASP A 157 1.62 -9.66 -21.24
CA ASP A 157 1.34 -10.85 -22.09
C ASP A 157 0.29 -11.72 -21.39
N GLU A 158 -0.82 -12.01 -22.04
CA GLU A 158 -1.94 -12.76 -21.48
C GLU A 158 -1.54 -14.11 -20.92
N ARG A 159 -0.60 -14.81 -21.58
CA ARG A 159 -0.10 -16.12 -21.13
C ARG A 159 0.67 -16.02 -19.82
N LEU A 160 1.48 -14.96 -19.65
CA LEU A 160 2.17 -14.68 -18.40
C LEU A 160 1.18 -14.24 -17.31
N LEU A 161 0.16 -13.48 -17.70
CA LEU A 161 -0.88 -13.03 -16.77
C LEU A 161 -1.70 -14.21 -16.21
N VAL A 162 -1.98 -15.23 -17.04
CA VAL A 162 -2.63 -16.48 -16.59
C VAL A 162 -1.74 -17.19 -15.54
N VAL A 163 -0.42 -17.26 -15.75
CA VAL A 163 0.53 -17.83 -14.78
C VAL A 163 0.55 -17.02 -13.49
N ALA A 164 0.61 -15.70 -13.59
CA ALA A 164 0.64 -14.80 -12.45
C ALA A 164 -0.63 -14.95 -11.58
N ARG A 165 -1.81 -14.95 -12.20
CA ARG A 165 -3.09 -15.17 -11.52
C ARG A 165 -3.17 -16.55 -10.85
N ALA A 166 -2.72 -17.59 -11.54
CA ALA A 166 -2.71 -18.95 -10.98
C ALA A 166 -1.75 -19.09 -9.78
N LEU A 167 -0.61 -18.37 -9.79
CA LEU A 167 0.31 -18.31 -8.66
C LEU A 167 -0.27 -17.58 -7.46
N LEU A 168 -1.03 -16.50 -7.67
CA LEU A 168 -1.70 -15.80 -6.58
C LEU A 168 -2.86 -16.61 -5.99
N ALA A 169 -3.59 -17.35 -6.83
CA ALA A 169 -4.65 -18.24 -6.37
C ALA A 169 -4.09 -19.45 -5.59
N ASN A 170 -2.87 -19.91 -5.90
CA ASN A 170 -2.19 -21.00 -5.20
C ASN A 170 -0.70 -20.69 -5.02
N PRO A 171 -0.31 -19.85 -4.04
CA PRO A 171 1.07 -19.47 -3.81
C PRO A 171 1.95 -20.63 -3.33
N ALA A 172 1.36 -21.68 -2.76
CA ALA A 172 2.05 -22.89 -2.34
C ALA A 172 2.41 -23.83 -3.48
N SER A 173 1.92 -23.60 -4.71
CA SER A 173 2.18 -24.49 -5.83
C SER A 173 3.65 -24.89 -5.94
N SER A 174 3.94 -26.19 -6.02
CA SER A 174 5.29 -26.75 -6.17
C SER A 174 5.75 -26.83 -7.62
N ARG A 175 4.92 -26.40 -8.59
CA ARG A 175 5.27 -26.45 -10.03
C ARG A 175 6.59 -25.76 -10.30
N ARG A 176 7.45 -26.44 -11.06
CA ARG A 176 8.71 -25.89 -11.57
C ARG A 176 8.47 -24.99 -12.78
N LEU A 177 9.48 -24.23 -13.18
CA LEU A 177 9.43 -23.30 -14.30
C LEU A 177 8.91 -23.95 -15.59
N GLU A 178 9.38 -25.17 -15.89
CA GLU A 178 8.99 -25.90 -17.09
C GLU A 178 7.52 -26.31 -17.08
N GLN A 179 6.96 -26.58 -15.89
CA GLN A 179 5.56 -26.92 -15.72
C GLN A 179 4.67 -25.68 -15.85
N TRP A 180 5.14 -24.54 -15.38
CA TRP A 180 4.46 -23.27 -15.58
C TRP A 180 4.52 -22.81 -17.05
N ALA A 181 5.64 -23.01 -17.71
CA ALA A 181 5.78 -22.73 -19.14
C ALA A 181 4.81 -23.56 -19.97
N ARG A 182 4.71 -24.87 -19.70
CA ARG A 182 3.70 -25.76 -20.33
C ARG A 182 2.27 -25.33 -20.04
N PHE A 183 1.99 -24.88 -18.81
CA PHE A 183 0.67 -24.39 -18.43
C PHE A 183 0.26 -23.15 -19.24
N ALA A 184 1.21 -22.32 -19.64
CA ALA A 184 1.02 -21.11 -20.45
C ALA A 184 1.24 -21.35 -21.96
N ASP A 185 1.47 -22.60 -22.39
CA ASP A 185 1.77 -22.98 -23.77
C ASP A 185 2.94 -22.19 -24.40
N ILE A 186 4.04 -22.05 -23.63
CA ILE A 186 5.28 -21.42 -24.05
C ILE A 186 6.50 -22.21 -23.57
N SER A 187 7.68 -21.89 -24.14
CA SER A 187 8.92 -22.49 -23.63
C SER A 187 9.36 -21.86 -22.30
N ALA A 188 10.09 -22.63 -21.48
CA ALA A 188 10.66 -22.12 -20.22
C ALA A 188 11.58 -20.90 -20.45
N ARG A 189 12.32 -20.89 -21.55
CA ARG A 189 13.17 -19.77 -21.99
C ARG A 189 12.33 -18.52 -22.27
N THR A 190 11.21 -18.67 -22.98
CA THR A 190 10.28 -17.58 -23.29
C THR A 190 9.66 -17.03 -22.02
N LEU A 191 9.18 -17.90 -21.13
CA LEU A 191 8.61 -17.50 -19.84
C LEU A 191 9.61 -16.68 -19.03
N SER A 192 10.83 -17.17 -18.81
CA SER A 192 11.85 -16.48 -18.03
C SER A 192 12.20 -15.12 -18.63
N ARG A 193 12.45 -15.04 -19.94
CA ARG A 193 12.83 -13.81 -20.62
C ARG A 193 11.73 -12.77 -20.52
N LYS A 194 10.50 -13.12 -20.90
CA LYS A 194 9.37 -12.19 -20.89
C LYS A 194 8.99 -11.73 -19.49
N PHE A 195 9.08 -12.59 -18.47
CA PHE A 195 8.84 -12.14 -17.10
C PHE A 195 9.78 -11.00 -16.70
N VAL A 196 11.07 -11.11 -17.01
CA VAL A 196 12.04 -10.04 -16.73
C VAL A 196 11.73 -8.80 -17.56
N GLU A 197 11.46 -8.95 -18.84
CA GLU A 197 11.18 -7.82 -19.74
C GLU A 197 9.94 -7.02 -19.32
N GLU A 198 8.90 -7.70 -18.84
CA GLU A 198 7.62 -7.06 -18.55
C GLU A 198 7.45 -6.63 -17.09
N THR A 199 8.09 -7.34 -16.15
CA THR A 199 7.92 -7.08 -14.71
C THR A 199 9.18 -6.53 -14.04
N GLY A 200 10.32 -6.55 -14.72
CA GLY A 200 11.61 -6.23 -14.10
C GLY A 200 12.14 -7.30 -13.14
N MET A 201 11.40 -8.41 -12.96
CA MET A 201 11.72 -9.48 -12.02
C MET A 201 11.89 -10.82 -12.73
N SER A 202 12.84 -11.64 -12.26
CA SER A 202 12.83 -13.05 -12.67
C SER A 202 11.54 -13.73 -12.17
N PHE A 203 11.10 -14.78 -12.85
CA PHE A 203 9.94 -15.58 -12.44
C PHE A 203 10.03 -16.06 -10.97
N GLY A 204 11.24 -16.46 -10.53
CA GLY A 204 11.48 -16.87 -9.15
C GLY A 204 11.31 -15.73 -8.14
N GLN A 205 11.84 -14.55 -8.45
CA GLN A 205 11.67 -13.34 -7.63
C GLN A 205 10.20 -12.93 -7.55
N TRP A 206 9.51 -12.89 -8.68
CA TRP A 206 8.09 -12.54 -8.73
C TRP A 206 7.24 -13.52 -7.90
N ARG A 207 7.50 -14.82 -8.03
CA ARG A 207 6.83 -15.85 -7.21
C ARG A 207 7.12 -15.70 -5.72
N GLN A 208 8.35 -15.35 -5.35
CA GLN A 208 8.71 -15.08 -3.97
C GLN A 208 7.96 -13.86 -3.41
N TRP A 209 7.88 -12.79 -4.18
CA TRP A 209 7.10 -11.62 -3.83
C TRP A 209 5.60 -11.91 -3.70
N ALA A 210 5.02 -12.69 -4.61
CA ALA A 210 3.63 -13.13 -4.52
C ALA A 210 3.34 -13.88 -3.20
N ARG A 211 4.26 -14.73 -2.76
CA ARG A 211 4.16 -15.40 -1.45
C ARG A 211 4.25 -14.42 -0.29
N LEU A 212 5.15 -13.45 -0.36
CA LEU A 212 5.33 -12.47 0.71
C LEU A 212 4.17 -11.49 0.83
N THR A 213 3.60 -11.04 -0.27
CA THR A 213 2.39 -10.20 -0.25
C THR A 213 1.23 -10.95 0.38
N GLN A 214 1.03 -12.22 0.02
CA GLN A 214 0.01 -13.06 0.65
C GLN A 214 0.29 -13.32 2.14
N ALA A 215 1.58 -13.49 2.51
CA ALA A 215 1.96 -13.61 3.91
C ALA A 215 1.58 -12.38 4.74
N LEU A 216 1.83 -11.19 4.21
CA LEU A 216 1.47 -9.93 4.88
C LEU A 216 -0.03 -9.85 5.14
N GLU A 217 -0.86 -10.22 4.17
CA GLU A 217 -2.31 -10.25 4.29
C GLU A 217 -2.78 -11.20 5.39
N TRP A 218 -2.30 -12.45 5.38
CA TRP A 218 -2.69 -13.46 6.35
C TRP A 218 -2.20 -13.15 7.76
N LEU A 219 -0.99 -12.61 7.89
CA LEU A 219 -0.45 -12.20 9.18
C LEU A 219 -1.17 -10.97 9.73
N ALA A 220 -1.60 -10.05 8.88
CA ALA A 220 -2.40 -8.88 9.28
C ALA A 220 -3.77 -9.28 9.82
N THR A 221 -4.38 -10.36 9.30
CA THR A 221 -5.62 -10.94 9.83
C THR A 221 -5.40 -11.80 11.09
N GLY A 222 -4.17 -11.85 11.62
CA GLY A 222 -3.85 -12.53 12.88
C GLY A 222 -3.51 -14.01 12.75
N GLN A 223 -3.34 -14.54 11.53
CA GLN A 223 -2.95 -15.93 11.36
C GLN A 223 -1.56 -16.21 11.93
N ALA A 224 -1.38 -17.39 12.51
CA ALA A 224 -0.11 -17.79 13.14
C ALA A 224 1.00 -17.93 12.08
N VAL A 225 2.20 -17.42 12.41
CA VAL A 225 3.39 -17.45 11.52
C VAL A 225 3.68 -18.86 10.99
N LYS A 226 3.53 -19.90 11.86
CA LYS A 226 3.70 -21.29 11.47
C LYS A 226 2.71 -21.73 10.39
N HIS A 227 1.44 -21.39 10.57
CA HIS A 227 0.39 -21.72 9.60
C HIS A 227 0.65 -21.04 8.27
N VAL A 228 0.92 -19.72 8.28
CA VAL A 228 1.23 -18.94 7.08
C VAL A 228 2.42 -19.51 6.32
N ALA A 229 3.54 -19.83 7.02
CA ALA A 229 4.72 -20.39 6.38
C ALA A 229 4.42 -21.68 5.59
N LEU A 230 3.73 -22.63 6.24
CA LEU A 230 3.40 -23.92 5.62
C LEU A 230 2.38 -23.76 4.49
N SER A 231 1.34 -22.94 4.67
CA SER A 231 0.32 -22.67 3.66
C SER A 231 0.84 -21.93 2.43
N LEU A 232 1.98 -21.23 2.54
CA LEU A 232 2.68 -20.61 1.41
C LEU A 232 3.72 -21.52 0.75
N GLY A 233 3.84 -22.77 1.22
CA GLY A 233 4.73 -23.78 0.65
C GLY A 233 6.20 -23.55 0.99
N TYR A 234 6.50 -23.02 2.17
CA TYR A 234 7.87 -23.04 2.72
C TYR A 234 8.12 -24.36 3.44
N ASP A 235 9.31 -24.92 3.26
CA ASP A 235 9.71 -26.19 3.88
C ASP A 235 9.81 -26.10 5.42
N SER A 236 10.02 -24.88 5.95
CA SER A 236 10.08 -24.62 7.38
C SER A 236 9.72 -23.19 7.75
N VAL A 237 9.32 -22.97 8.99
CA VAL A 237 9.10 -21.64 9.54
C VAL A 237 10.37 -20.77 9.48
N SER A 238 11.53 -21.38 9.71
CA SER A 238 12.82 -20.69 9.64
C SER A 238 13.14 -20.19 8.22
N ALA A 239 12.84 -21.00 7.20
CA ALA A 239 12.99 -20.60 5.79
C ALA A 239 12.10 -19.41 5.46
N PHE A 240 10.84 -19.43 5.91
CA PHE A 240 9.92 -18.31 5.76
C PHE A 240 10.42 -17.04 6.45
N ILE A 241 10.81 -17.12 7.74
CA ILE A 241 11.31 -15.95 8.50
C ILE A 241 12.55 -15.36 7.83
N LYS A 242 13.47 -16.20 7.32
CA LYS A 242 14.65 -15.74 6.58
C LYS A 242 14.25 -14.98 5.31
N ALA A 243 13.33 -15.54 4.52
CA ALA A 243 12.82 -14.92 3.29
C ALA A 243 12.10 -13.58 3.58
N PHE A 244 11.26 -13.55 4.59
CA PHE A 244 10.55 -12.36 5.04
C PHE A 244 11.53 -11.26 5.48
N ARG A 245 12.53 -11.62 6.32
CA ARG A 245 13.55 -10.68 6.78
C ARG A 245 14.41 -10.14 5.64
N LEU A 246 14.78 -10.97 4.68
CA LEU A 246 15.56 -10.53 3.51
C LEU A 246 14.78 -9.50 2.67
N ALA A 247 13.48 -9.69 2.52
CA ALA A 247 12.64 -8.84 1.69
C ALA A 247 12.17 -7.56 2.39
N LEU A 248 11.88 -7.64 3.71
CA LEU A 248 11.23 -6.57 4.48
C LEU A 248 12.12 -5.98 5.58
N GLY A 249 13.38 -6.41 5.66
CA GLY A 249 14.37 -5.92 6.63
C GLY A 249 14.14 -6.35 8.08
N THR A 250 13.04 -7.04 8.39
CA THR A 250 12.66 -7.42 9.77
C THR A 250 11.91 -8.74 9.81
N THR A 251 11.72 -9.31 11.00
CA THR A 251 10.96 -10.55 11.17
C THR A 251 9.45 -10.31 11.17
N PRO A 252 8.60 -11.31 10.83
CA PRO A 252 7.15 -11.18 10.91
C PRO A 252 6.67 -10.72 12.30
N ALA A 253 7.22 -11.28 13.37
CA ALA A 253 6.85 -10.91 14.74
C ALA A 253 7.20 -9.46 15.08
N ALA A 254 8.36 -8.96 14.64
CA ALA A 254 8.77 -7.58 14.86
C ALA A 254 7.95 -6.63 13.99
N TYR A 255 7.68 -6.98 12.72
CA TYR A 255 6.87 -6.19 11.78
C TYR A 255 5.47 -5.94 12.36
N PHE A 256 4.74 -7.00 12.69
CA PHE A 256 3.38 -6.90 13.23
C PHE A 256 3.34 -6.55 14.73
N GLY A 257 4.42 -6.81 15.49
CA GLY A 257 4.57 -6.35 16.86
C GLY A 257 4.70 -4.84 16.97
N ALA A 258 5.41 -4.19 16.05
CA ALA A 258 5.48 -2.74 15.95
C ALA A 258 4.10 -2.13 15.61
N MET A 259 3.37 -2.75 14.67
CA MET A 259 2.00 -2.34 14.33
C MET A 259 1.06 -2.45 15.54
N ARG A 260 1.09 -3.55 16.31
CA ARG A 260 0.26 -3.73 17.52
C ARG A 260 0.62 -2.76 18.65
N ARG A 261 1.89 -2.41 18.83
CA ARG A 261 2.32 -1.42 19.84
C ARG A 261 1.87 -0.01 19.47
N ALA A 262 1.95 0.37 18.21
CA ALA A 262 1.40 1.63 17.73
C ALA A 262 -0.11 1.75 18.03
N ASN A 263 -0.85 0.63 17.96
CA ASN A 263 -2.26 0.56 18.32
C ASN A 263 -2.49 0.68 19.84
N ALA A 264 -1.68 0.01 20.66
CA ALA A 264 -1.85 -0.02 22.12
C ALA A 264 -1.48 1.31 22.80
N SER A 265 -0.55 2.07 22.26
CA SER A 265 -0.11 3.37 22.80
C SER A 265 -1.11 4.52 22.58
N ARG A 266 -2.22 4.26 21.91
CA ARG A 266 -3.25 5.25 21.56
C ARG A 266 -4.62 4.90 22.17
N THR A 267 -4.64 4.45 23.43
CA THR A 267 -5.90 4.38 24.22
C THR A 267 -6.58 5.74 24.22
N PRO A 268 -7.90 5.85 24.01
CA PRO A 268 -8.56 7.13 23.72
C PRO A 268 -8.48 8.08 24.90
N LEU A 269 -8.07 9.33 24.65
CA LEU A 269 -8.20 10.47 25.57
C LEU A 269 -9.68 10.86 25.79
N ALA A 270 -10.65 10.05 25.39
CA ALA A 270 -12.09 10.31 25.45
C ALA A 270 -12.80 9.80 26.71
N ALA A 271 -12.05 9.28 27.70
CA ALA A 271 -12.68 8.78 28.94
C ALA A 271 -12.50 9.73 30.15
N GLN A 272 -11.89 10.90 30.00
CA GLN A 272 -11.66 11.81 31.11
C GLN A 272 -12.58 13.03 31.17
N SER A 273 -13.46 13.26 30.19
CA SER A 273 -14.38 14.41 30.23
C SER A 273 -15.81 14.09 30.69
N ALA A 274 -16.07 12.90 31.24
CA ALA A 274 -17.41 12.50 31.70
C ALA A 274 -17.54 12.42 33.24
N LEU A 275 -16.58 12.97 33.99
CA LEU A 275 -16.61 12.93 35.47
C LEU A 275 -16.50 14.33 36.14
N GLU A 276 -16.66 15.42 35.39
CA GLU A 276 -16.76 16.75 35.98
C GLU A 276 -17.96 17.49 35.41
N GLU A 277 -19.15 17.17 35.90
CA GLU A 277 -20.25 18.13 36.08
C GLU A 277 -20.92 17.83 37.43
N PRO A 278 -21.07 18.88 38.28
CA PRO A 278 -21.61 18.79 39.63
C PRO A 278 -23.13 18.62 39.68
#